data_01f5878f676a2987696702768ec952c4
#
_entry.id   01f5878f676a2987696702768ec952c4
#
_cell.length_a   1.000
_cell.length_b   1.000
_cell.length_c   1.000
_cell.angle_alpha   90.00
_cell.angle_beta   90.00
_cell.angle_gamma   90.00
#
_symmetry.space_group_name_H-M   'P 1'
#
loop_
_entity.id
_entity.type
_entity.pdbx_description
1 polymer ?
#
loop_
_entity_poly.entity_id
_entity_poly.type
_entity_poly.pdbx_seq_one_letter_code
_entity_poly.pdbx_strand_id
1 'polypeptide(L)'
;MAVKTKATTVKANSLLEHVDAVKKGKKVFEDAFQGVSRMILDAGIQKITVKGKSTYQFDLFTQGKKHLVGMYDEINSFVSFVKDASEGGSSREMAFVLVGEPGNGKTFFVEYLCDRYREFLSIPENKKYTFRFINLDILGGYGQIRFIESQTYEDPMILAMSIEASKDRSMDYLAKKFKFTDLQIENIYAKYRPMGACSAYIWNDIREYCDNDIDKMLSFVEIVPVPLIESLGTITGKYPAKDKITSSAVDLMGEESIQRLLHITDTNNPYRFDLRRGALARVAGGGIHFSDEIYKNKKDLVQVYLGVIQNRMIELDGFKWPIDTLIIATSNNSEFDTFLSEREEAPIVDRCRICYVAHNTDYKIQKTLTEYAIGKDVKRSLAHEVLHQDPNLNYAASVAVVLTRLPRSEKLTPVETMKLAAGEVAGEKSLKTLAELIDTLNQDTDITKRFGQ
;
A
#
# COMPACT_ATOMS: atom_id res chain seq x y z
N MET A 1 -55.80 6.88 3.01
CA MET A 1 -55.09 5.64 2.63
C MET A 1 -53.59 5.86 2.90
N ALA A 2 -53.06 5.31 3.97
CA ALA A 2 -51.66 5.44 4.34
C ALA A 2 -50.89 4.31 3.63
N VAL A 3 -50.01 4.69 2.73
CA VAL A 3 -49.08 3.76 2.06
C VAL A 3 -48.05 3.27 3.08
N LYS A 4 -48.23 2.06 3.58
CA LYS A 4 -47.18 1.37 4.37
C LYS A 4 -46.04 0.99 3.43
N THR A 5 -45.02 1.80 3.39
CA THR A 5 -43.73 1.41 2.81
C THR A 5 -43.15 0.28 3.67
N LYS A 6 -43.18 -0.94 3.13
CA LYS A 6 -42.40 -2.06 3.68
C LYS A 6 -40.93 -1.69 3.58
N ALA A 7 -40.31 -1.34 4.72
CA ALA A 7 -38.87 -1.33 4.82
C ALA A 7 -38.38 -2.75 4.55
N THR A 8 -37.73 -2.93 3.42
CA THR A 8 -37.00 -4.15 3.10
C THR A 8 -35.83 -4.20 4.10
N THR A 9 -35.97 -5.00 5.13
CA THR A 9 -34.88 -5.33 6.06
C THR A 9 -33.81 -6.04 5.24
N VAL A 10 -32.81 -5.28 4.81
CA VAL A 10 -31.55 -5.86 4.33
C VAL A 10 -31.04 -6.69 5.51
N LYS A 11 -31.00 -8.02 5.36
CA LYS A 11 -30.41 -8.91 6.36
C LYS A 11 -28.98 -8.41 6.61
N ALA A 12 -28.72 -7.93 7.80
CA ALA A 12 -27.38 -7.54 8.20
C ALA A 12 -26.48 -8.79 8.05
N ASN A 13 -25.36 -8.65 7.32
CA ASN A 13 -24.35 -9.72 7.23
C ASN A 13 -23.87 -10.02 8.64
N SER A 14 -24.15 -11.19 9.15
CA SER A 14 -23.71 -11.59 10.48
C SER A 14 -22.23 -11.99 10.46
N LEU A 15 -21.54 -11.85 11.62
CA LEU A 15 -20.17 -12.36 11.77
C LEU A 15 -20.08 -13.85 11.41
N LEU A 16 -21.08 -14.65 11.78
CA LEU A 16 -21.12 -16.08 11.46
C LEU A 16 -21.19 -16.35 9.96
N GLU A 17 -21.97 -15.56 9.20
CA GLU A 17 -22.01 -15.69 7.74
C GLU A 17 -20.67 -15.30 7.11
N HIS A 18 -19.97 -14.31 7.68
CA HIS A 18 -18.64 -13.92 7.24
C HIS A 18 -17.62 -15.04 7.47
N VAL A 19 -17.57 -15.60 8.68
CA VAL A 19 -16.69 -16.73 9.02
C VAL A 19 -16.91 -17.95 8.12
N ASP A 20 -18.19 -18.29 7.85
CA ASP A 20 -18.53 -19.38 6.93
C ASP A 20 -18.07 -19.09 5.50
N ALA A 21 -18.20 -17.83 5.04
CA ALA A 21 -17.75 -17.42 3.72
C ALA A 21 -16.21 -17.49 3.59
N VAL A 22 -15.46 -17.09 4.62
CA VAL A 22 -14.00 -17.23 4.68
C VAL A 22 -13.61 -18.71 4.65
N LYS A 23 -14.27 -19.56 5.45
CA LYS A 23 -14.02 -21.00 5.44
C LYS A 23 -14.22 -21.63 4.06
N LYS A 24 -15.26 -21.22 3.34
CA LYS A 24 -15.58 -21.70 1.99
C LYS A 24 -14.73 -21.08 0.88
N GLY A 25 -13.79 -20.21 1.20
CA GLY A 25 -12.97 -19.49 0.23
C GLY A 25 -13.73 -18.46 -0.62
N LYS A 26 -14.95 -18.08 -0.20
CA LYS A 26 -15.75 -17.04 -0.86
C LYS A 26 -15.38 -15.62 -0.44
N LYS A 27 -14.73 -15.49 0.70
CA LYS A 27 -14.11 -14.26 1.20
C LYS A 27 -12.71 -14.56 1.66
N VAL A 28 -11.85 -13.56 1.63
CA VAL A 28 -10.44 -13.70 2.00
C VAL A 28 -10.19 -13.06 3.36
N PHE A 29 -9.29 -13.67 4.13
CA PHE A 29 -8.69 -13.09 5.32
C PHE A 29 -7.21 -12.90 5.04
N GLU A 30 -6.83 -11.70 4.62
CA GLU A 30 -5.51 -11.34 4.12
C GLU A 30 -5.08 -9.97 4.63
N ASP A 31 -3.81 -9.83 4.99
CA ASP A 31 -3.23 -8.52 5.25
C ASP A 31 -2.88 -7.76 3.94
N ALA A 32 -2.36 -6.54 4.09
CA ALA A 32 -1.99 -5.69 2.95
C ALA A 32 -0.99 -6.35 2.02
N PHE A 33 0.05 -7.01 2.55
CA PHE A 33 1.08 -7.67 1.73
C PHE A 33 0.52 -8.87 0.98
N GLN A 34 -0.29 -9.69 1.64
CA GLN A 34 -0.92 -10.86 1.03
C GLN A 34 -1.88 -10.45 -0.10
N GLY A 35 -2.70 -9.42 0.13
CA GLY A 35 -3.62 -8.90 -0.88
C GLY A 35 -2.89 -8.35 -2.11
N VAL A 36 -1.83 -7.56 -1.92
CA VAL A 36 -1.03 -7.01 -3.01
C VAL A 36 -0.24 -8.10 -3.73
N SER A 37 0.37 -9.05 -2.99
CA SER A 37 1.06 -10.20 -3.57
C SER A 37 0.15 -11.03 -4.46
N ARG A 38 -1.05 -11.37 -3.96
CA ARG A 38 -2.05 -12.12 -4.72
C ARG A 38 -2.48 -11.39 -5.99
N MET A 39 -2.78 -10.09 -5.89
CA MET A 39 -3.12 -9.28 -7.06
C MET A 39 -2.04 -9.35 -8.16
N ILE A 40 -0.76 -9.27 -7.79
CA ILE A 40 0.34 -9.30 -8.75
C ILE A 40 0.49 -10.69 -9.36
N LEU A 41 0.44 -11.74 -8.54
CA LEU A 41 0.68 -13.11 -8.98
C LEU A 41 -0.48 -13.66 -9.81
N ASP A 42 -1.72 -13.34 -9.45
CA ASP A 42 -2.92 -13.78 -10.18
C ASP A 42 -3.02 -13.14 -11.58
N ALA A 43 -2.42 -11.98 -11.79
CA ALA A 43 -2.38 -11.32 -13.09
C ALA A 43 -1.50 -12.06 -14.12
N GLY A 44 -0.51 -12.84 -13.67
CA GLY A 44 0.39 -13.62 -14.51
C GLY A 44 1.86 -13.19 -14.42
N ILE A 45 2.74 -14.18 -14.66
CA ILE A 45 4.19 -14.00 -14.61
C ILE A 45 4.80 -14.64 -15.85
N GLN A 46 5.69 -13.92 -16.52
CA GLN A 46 6.42 -14.40 -17.69
C GLN A 46 7.94 -14.27 -17.45
N LYS A 47 8.71 -15.27 -17.84
CA LYS A 47 10.16 -15.17 -17.86
C LYS A 47 10.59 -14.56 -19.20
N ILE A 48 11.28 -13.44 -19.15
CA ILE A 48 11.75 -12.71 -20.32
C ILE A 48 13.26 -12.50 -20.28
N THR A 49 13.82 -12.11 -21.41
CA THR A 49 15.23 -11.70 -21.49
C THR A 49 15.32 -10.23 -21.85
N VAL A 50 15.90 -9.42 -20.97
CA VAL A 50 16.12 -8.00 -21.19
C VAL A 50 17.62 -7.73 -21.19
N LYS A 51 18.13 -7.13 -22.26
CA LYS A 51 19.56 -6.83 -22.43
C LYS A 51 20.50 -8.03 -22.16
N GLY A 52 20.06 -9.25 -22.58
CA GLY A 52 20.81 -10.50 -22.37
C GLY A 52 20.68 -11.11 -20.96
N LYS A 53 20.00 -10.45 -20.04
CA LYS A 53 19.78 -10.90 -18.66
C LYS A 53 18.37 -11.48 -18.52
N SER A 54 18.25 -12.65 -17.92
CA SER A 54 16.95 -13.26 -17.65
C SER A 54 16.28 -12.56 -16.45
N THR A 55 15.04 -12.13 -16.62
CA THR A 55 14.24 -11.46 -15.59
C THR A 55 12.79 -11.90 -15.67
N TYR A 56 11.95 -11.45 -14.73
CA TYR A 56 10.51 -11.71 -14.75
C TYR A 56 9.76 -10.45 -15.15
N GLN A 57 8.73 -10.62 -15.98
CA GLN A 57 7.71 -9.65 -16.30
C GLN A 57 6.42 -10.07 -15.62
N PHE A 58 5.82 -9.16 -14.88
CA PHE A 58 4.54 -9.38 -14.23
C PHE A 58 3.46 -8.66 -15.04
N ASP A 59 2.46 -9.40 -15.50
CA ASP A 59 1.46 -8.92 -16.45
C ASP A 59 0.62 -7.76 -15.88
N LEU A 60 0.46 -7.69 -14.56
CA LEU A 60 -0.19 -6.56 -13.89
C LEU A 60 0.39 -5.22 -14.34
N PHE A 61 1.71 -5.10 -14.44
CA PHE A 61 2.40 -3.84 -14.72
C PHE A 61 2.45 -3.46 -16.20
N THR A 62 2.00 -4.35 -17.08
CA THR A 62 1.96 -4.13 -18.54
C THR A 62 0.54 -3.89 -19.06
N GLN A 63 -0.47 -3.90 -18.19
CA GLN A 63 -1.88 -3.76 -18.56
C GLN A 63 -2.33 -2.30 -18.62
N GLY A 64 -3.34 -2.06 -19.46
CA GLY A 64 -4.00 -0.77 -19.57
C GLY A 64 -3.35 0.18 -20.55
N LYS A 65 -4.03 1.30 -20.81
CA LYS A 65 -3.56 2.34 -21.75
C LYS A 65 -2.31 3.08 -21.27
N LYS A 66 -2.13 3.13 -19.97
CA LYS A 66 -0.93 3.67 -19.29
C LYS A 66 -0.41 2.55 -18.41
N HIS A 67 0.75 2.05 -18.71
CA HIS A 67 1.42 1.00 -17.96
C HIS A 67 2.87 1.38 -17.68
N LEU A 68 3.53 0.62 -16.82
CA LEU A 68 4.94 0.81 -16.52
C LEU A 68 5.79 0.27 -17.67
N VAL A 69 6.77 1.04 -18.11
CA VAL A 69 7.66 0.68 -19.21
C VAL A 69 9.11 0.79 -18.74
N GLY A 70 9.88 -0.29 -18.89
CA GLY A 70 11.31 -0.29 -18.66
C GLY A 70 11.79 -0.31 -17.22
N MET A 71 10.89 -0.50 -16.24
CA MET A 71 11.20 -0.58 -14.81
C MET A 71 11.28 -2.04 -14.32
N TYR A 72 11.98 -2.89 -15.05
CA TYR A 72 11.99 -4.33 -14.76
C TYR A 72 12.66 -4.66 -13.42
N ASP A 73 13.78 -4.04 -13.11
CA ASP A 73 14.54 -4.32 -11.89
C ASP A 73 13.82 -3.77 -10.66
N GLU A 74 13.21 -2.59 -10.75
CA GLU A 74 12.40 -1.97 -9.71
C GLU A 74 11.14 -2.82 -9.43
N ILE A 75 10.43 -3.26 -10.47
CA ILE A 75 9.28 -4.14 -10.35
C ILE A 75 9.66 -5.47 -9.69
N ASN A 76 10.74 -6.12 -10.13
CA ASN A 76 11.20 -7.38 -9.56
C ASN A 76 11.63 -7.22 -8.10
N SER A 77 12.30 -6.11 -7.75
CA SER A 77 12.67 -5.78 -6.37
C SER A 77 11.43 -5.59 -5.49
N PHE A 78 10.44 -4.86 -5.99
CA PHE A 78 9.16 -4.64 -5.29
C PHE A 78 8.39 -5.95 -5.09
N VAL A 79 8.25 -6.76 -6.13
CA VAL A 79 7.54 -8.04 -6.04
C VAL A 79 8.23 -8.99 -5.09
N SER A 80 9.57 -9.07 -5.14
CA SER A 80 10.35 -9.86 -4.18
C SER A 80 10.11 -9.41 -2.74
N PHE A 81 10.10 -8.09 -2.50
CA PHE A 81 9.81 -7.50 -1.20
C PHE A 81 8.40 -7.86 -0.69
N VAL A 82 7.38 -7.66 -1.53
CA VAL A 82 5.98 -7.94 -1.14
C VAL A 82 5.77 -9.44 -0.93
N LYS A 83 6.38 -10.29 -1.75
CA LYS A 83 6.29 -11.74 -1.61
C LYS A 83 6.91 -12.22 -0.29
N ASP A 84 8.14 -11.79 0.01
CA ASP A 84 8.80 -12.12 1.29
C ASP A 84 7.94 -11.67 2.48
N ALA A 85 7.43 -10.44 2.46
CA ALA A 85 6.55 -9.92 3.52
C ALA A 85 5.23 -10.71 3.64
N SER A 86 4.66 -11.15 2.52
CA SER A 86 3.41 -11.92 2.50
C SER A 86 3.55 -13.32 3.08
N GLU A 87 4.76 -13.89 3.00
CA GLU A 87 5.15 -15.18 3.56
C GLU A 87 5.64 -15.09 5.02
N GLY A 88 5.67 -13.88 5.60
CA GLY A 88 6.10 -13.63 6.98
C GLY A 88 7.59 -13.38 7.14
N GLY A 89 8.32 -13.09 6.05
CA GLY A 89 9.73 -12.74 6.07
C GLY A 89 10.02 -11.35 6.65
N SER A 90 11.30 -11.00 6.75
CA SER A 90 11.78 -9.76 7.38
C SER A 90 11.29 -8.47 6.69
N SER A 91 10.97 -8.54 5.41
CA SER A 91 10.37 -7.42 4.66
C SER A 91 9.04 -6.94 5.24
N ARG A 92 8.38 -7.75 6.07
CA ARG A 92 7.14 -7.39 6.76
C ARG A 92 7.31 -6.21 7.72
N GLU A 93 8.51 -6.06 8.27
CA GLU A 93 8.88 -4.98 9.19
C GLU A 93 9.66 -3.86 8.47
N MET A 94 9.45 -3.71 7.16
CA MET A 94 10.09 -2.69 6.35
C MET A 94 9.09 -1.90 5.53
N ALA A 95 9.46 -0.64 5.18
CA ALA A 95 8.84 0.13 4.13
C ALA A 95 9.61 -0.05 2.81
N PHE A 96 8.93 0.04 1.68
CA PHE A 96 9.58 0.06 0.37
C PHE A 96 9.79 1.49 -0.10
N VAL A 97 11.03 1.90 -0.34
CA VAL A 97 11.37 3.28 -0.67
C VAL A 97 12.04 3.36 -2.04
N LEU A 98 11.40 4.09 -2.96
CA LEU A 98 11.95 4.40 -4.28
C LEU A 98 12.77 5.70 -4.21
N VAL A 99 14.06 5.61 -4.46
CA VAL A 99 14.99 6.76 -4.44
C VAL A 99 15.50 7.03 -5.84
N GLY A 100 15.52 8.28 -6.28
CA GLY A 100 16.04 8.64 -7.60
C GLY A 100 15.67 10.07 -8.01
N GLU A 101 16.19 10.50 -9.14
CA GLU A 101 15.98 11.86 -9.65
C GLU A 101 14.50 12.14 -10.03
N PRO A 102 14.08 13.42 -10.03
CA PRO A 102 12.77 13.80 -10.53
C PRO A 102 12.54 13.31 -11.98
N GLY A 103 11.31 12.86 -12.26
CA GLY A 103 10.94 12.41 -13.61
C GLY A 103 11.27 10.95 -13.94
N ASN A 104 11.84 10.17 -13.01
CA ASN A 104 12.16 8.74 -13.22
C ASN A 104 10.95 7.79 -13.12
N GLY A 105 9.76 8.32 -12.88
CA GLY A 105 8.54 7.50 -12.83
C GLY A 105 8.20 6.92 -11.45
N LYS A 106 8.92 7.27 -10.37
CA LYS A 106 8.66 6.78 -9.00
C LYS A 106 7.20 6.97 -8.57
N THR A 107 6.71 8.20 -8.63
CA THR A 107 5.33 8.54 -8.26
C THR A 107 4.33 7.80 -9.15
N PHE A 108 4.59 7.72 -10.45
CA PHE A 108 3.74 6.98 -11.38
C PHE A 108 3.69 5.49 -11.06
N PHE A 109 4.80 4.87 -10.65
CA PHE A 109 4.85 3.48 -10.20
C PHE A 109 3.87 3.24 -9.05
N VAL A 110 3.91 4.08 -8.01
CA VAL A 110 3.08 3.90 -6.83
C VAL A 110 1.61 4.20 -7.12
N GLU A 111 1.32 5.28 -7.86
CA GLU A 111 -0.04 5.64 -8.27
C GLU A 111 -0.67 4.54 -9.13
N TYR A 112 0.09 3.99 -10.09
CA TYR A 112 -0.34 2.86 -10.90
C TYR A 112 -0.70 1.63 -10.04
N LEU A 113 0.15 1.28 -9.09
CA LEU A 113 -0.09 0.17 -8.17
C LEU A 113 -1.36 0.40 -7.33
N CYS A 114 -1.54 1.62 -6.80
CA CYS A 114 -2.73 1.99 -6.04
C CYS A 114 -4.01 1.86 -6.87
N ASP A 115 -3.98 2.29 -8.14
CA ASP A 115 -5.11 2.19 -9.06
C ASP A 115 -5.46 0.72 -9.33
N ARG A 116 -4.46 -0.10 -9.64
CA ARG A 116 -4.68 -1.55 -9.85
C ARG A 116 -5.21 -2.23 -8.60
N TYR A 117 -4.74 -1.84 -7.41
CA TYR A 117 -5.22 -2.41 -6.16
C TYR A 117 -6.67 -2.03 -5.88
N ARG A 118 -7.09 -0.80 -6.15
CA ARG A 118 -8.50 -0.39 -6.05
C ARG A 118 -9.40 -1.17 -7.03
N GLU A 119 -8.95 -1.34 -8.28
CA GLU A 119 -9.67 -2.15 -9.26
C GLU A 119 -9.80 -3.60 -8.80
N PHE A 120 -8.73 -4.20 -8.29
CA PHE A 120 -8.71 -5.55 -7.76
C PHE A 120 -9.69 -5.73 -6.60
N LEU A 121 -9.71 -4.79 -5.64
CA LEU A 121 -10.62 -4.82 -4.50
C LEU A 121 -12.08 -4.46 -4.85
N SER A 122 -12.34 -3.89 -6.03
CA SER A 122 -13.70 -3.64 -6.51
C SER A 122 -14.43 -4.92 -6.92
N ILE A 123 -13.68 -5.98 -7.22
CA ILE A 123 -14.22 -7.31 -7.55
C ILE A 123 -14.84 -7.93 -6.28
N PRO A 124 -16.05 -8.46 -6.33
CA PRO A 124 -16.79 -8.96 -5.15
C PRO A 124 -16.00 -9.94 -4.28
N GLU A 125 -15.25 -10.84 -4.90
CA GLU A 125 -14.46 -11.90 -4.24
C GLU A 125 -13.25 -11.33 -3.47
N ASN A 126 -12.75 -10.16 -3.89
CA ASN A 126 -11.56 -9.53 -3.33
C ASN A 126 -11.89 -8.42 -2.31
N LYS A 127 -13.17 -8.09 -2.12
CA LYS A 127 -13.60 -7.02 -1.23
C LYS A 127 -13.09 -7.22 0.19
N LYS A 128 -12.54 -6.16 0.77
CA LYS A 128 -12.24 -6.09 2.20
C LYS A 128 -13.49 -5.75 3.00
N TYR A 129 -13.58 -6.32 4.18
CA TYR A 129 -14.69 -6.12 5.11
C TYR A 129 -14.17 -5.65 6.46
N THR A 130 -14.99 -4.89 7.15
CA THR A 130 -14.81 -4.50 8.55
C THR A 130 -16.09 -4.74 9.32
N PHE A 131 -16.10 -4.42 10.58
CA PHE A 131 -17.28 -4.55 11.42
C PHE A 131 -17.66 -3.21 12.03
N ARG A 132 -18.90 -3.11 12.43
CA ARG A 132 -19.40 -2.06 13.30
C ARG A 132 -20.23 -2.66 14.41
N PHE A 133 -20.12 -2.07 15.58
CA PHE A 133 -20.99 -2.38 16.70
C PHE A 133 -22.29 -1.59 16.55
N ILE A 134 -23.42 -2.25 16.73
CA ILE A 134 -24.77 -1.67 16.57
C ILE A 134 -25.54 -1.78 17.89
N ASN A 135 -26.67 -1.06 18.00
CA ASN A 135 -27.55 -1.05 19.19
C ASN A 135 -26.83 -0.60 20.48
N LEU A 136 -25.84 0.28 20.38
CA LEU A 136 -25.04 0.74 21.51
C LEU A 136 -25.85 1.65 22.48
N ASP A 137 -26.95 2.23 22.01
CA ASP A 137 -27.86 3.05 22.79
C ASP A 137 -28.53 2.29 23.97
N ILE A 138 -28.54 0.95 23.91
CA ILE A 138 -29.10 0.11 25.00
C ILE A 138 -28.06 -0.29 26.05
N LEU A 139 -26.76 -0.15 25.79
CA LEU A 139 -25.69 -0.54 26.73
C LEU A 139 -25.49 0.45 27.89
N GLY A 140 -25.99 1.69 27.74
CA GLY A 140 -25.61 2.76 28.65
C GLY A 140 -24.20 3.31 28.33
N GLY A 141 -23.89 4.53 28.74
CA GLY A 141 -22.58 5.16 28.53
C GLY A 141 -22.31 5.70 27.12
N TYR A 142 -23.06 5.28 26.12
CA TYR A 142 -22.92 5.72 24.72
C TYR A 142 -23.94 6.80 24.28
N GLY A 143 -24.81 7.24 25.18
CA GLY A 143 -25.83 8.24 24.90
C GLY A 143 -26.77 7.80 23.78
N GLN A 144 -26.94 8.63 22.75
CA GLN A 144 -27.80 8.32 21.59
C GLN A 144 -27.03 7.66 20.43
N ILE A 145 -25.77 7.25 20.64
CA ILE A 145 -24.94 6.62 19.62
C ILE A 145 -25.46 5.20 19.39
N ARG A 146 -25.97 4.93 18.20
CA ARG A 146 -26.53 3.63 17.84
C ARG A 146 -25.50 2.66 17.27
N PHE A 147 -24.48 3.17 16.61
CA PHE A 147 -23.44 2.34 16.02
C PHE A 147 -22.07 3.03 16.06
N ILE A 148 -21.03 2.22 16.14
CA ILE A 148 -19.61 2.63 16.05
C ILE A 148 -18.92 1.64 15.12
N GLU A 149 -18.28 2.16 14.08
CA GLU A 149 -17.48 1.37 13.14
C GLU A 149 -16.03 1.28 13.66
N SER A 150 -15.37 0.14 13.38
CA SER A 150 -13.93 -0.01 13.66
C SER A 150 -13.14 1.18 13.08
N GLN A 151 -12.32 1.82 13.92
CA GLN A 151 -11.62 3.04 13.55
C GLN A 151 -10.51 2.81 12.52
N THR A 152 -9.96 1.60 12.47
CA THR A 152 -8.86 1.18 11.59
C THR A 152 -9.27 0.10 10.60
N TYR A 153 -10.58 -0.04 10.35
CA TYR A 153 -11.13 -1.04 9.43
C TYR A 153 -10.63 -2.46 9.71
N GLU A 154 -10.64 -2.85 10.99
CA GLU A 154 -10.20 -4.19 11.41
C GLU A 154 -11.01 -5.27 10.69
N ASP A 155 -10.33 -6.35 10.31
CA ASP A 155 -11.00 -7.49 9.66
C ASP A 155 -11.94 -8.21 10.65
N PRO A 156 -13.15 -8.59 10.24
CA PRO A 156 -14.10 -9.30 11.11
C PRO A 156 -13.56 -10.61 11.70
N MET A 157 -12.60 -11.26 11.05
CA MET A 157 -11.96 -12.44 11.59
C MET A 157 -11.18 -12.14 12.87
N ILE A 158 -10.61 -10.93 13.02
CA ILE A 158 -9.93 -10.51 14.25
C ILE A 158 -10.92 -10.46 15.41
N LEU A 159 -12.11 -9.89 15.18
CA LEU A 159 -13.18 -9.90 16.17
C LEU A 159 -13.60 -11.33 16.52
N ALA A 160 -13.79 -12.19 15.52
CA ALA A 160 -14.13 -13.59 15.72
C ALA A 160 -13.10 -14.32 16.61
N MET A 161 -11.82 -14.03 16.44
CA MET A 161 -10.72 -14.65 17.20
C MET A 161 -10.58 -14.10 18.62
N SER A 162 -11.04 -12.89 18.86
CA SER A 162 -10.92 -12.20 20.17
C SER A 162 -12.11 -12.46 21.10
N ILE A 163 -13.18 -13.12 20.64
CA ILE A 163 -14.30 -13.50 21.49
C ILE A 163 -13.78 -14.51 22.52
N GLU A 164 -13.68 -14.15 23.76
CA GLU A 164 -13.46 -15.07 24.87
C GLU A 164 -14.79 -15.33 25.55
N ALA A 165 -15.27 -16.57 25.48
CA ALA A 165 -16.32 -17.05 26.35
C ALA A 165 -15.64 -17.69 27.57
N SER A 166 -15.61 -16.99 28.69
CA SER A 166 -15.30 -17.42 30.05
C SER A 166 -14.10 -18.34 30.32
N LYS A 167 -13.54 -19.08 29.42
CA LYS A 167 -12.27 -19.88 29.46
C LYS A 167 -11.92 -20.47 28.09
N ASP A 168 -12.89 -20.49 27.16
CA ASP A 168 -12.67 -21.03 25.82
C ASP A 168 -12.44 -19.88 24.84
N ARG A 169 -11.39 -20.00 24.02
CA ARG A 169 -11.16 -19.08 22.92
C ARG A 169 -12.32 -19.19 21.94
N SER A 170 -12.80 -18.07 21.40
CA SER A 170 -13.96 -18.10 20.50
C SER A 170 -13.72 -18.89 19.22
N MET A 171 -12.47 -19.06 18.79
CA MET A 171 -12.18 -19.96 17.67
C MET A 171 -12.52 -21.40 18.01
N ASP A 172 -12.42 -21.83 19.27
CA ASP A 172 -12.86 -23.17 19.64
C ASP A 172 -14.37 -23.33 19.46
N TYR A 173 -15.14 -22.29 19.79
CA TYR A 173 -16.58 -22.27 19.53
C TYR A 173 -16.88 -22.26 18.02
N LEU A 174 -16.22 -21.36 17.27
CA LEU A 174 -16.43 -21.25 15.83
C LEU A 174 -15.85 -22.44 15.08
N ALA A 175 -14.72 -23.00 15.52
CA ALA A 175 -14.13 -24.20 14.97
C ALA A 175 -15.06 -25.42 15.09
N LYS A 176 -15.67 -25.62 16.25
CA LYS A 176 -16.69 -26.66 16.46
C LYS A 176 -17.93 -26.42 15.60
N LYS A 177 -18.46 -25.19 15.57
CA LYS A 177 -19.64 -24.80 14.82
C LYS A 177 -19.47 -24.97 13.32
N PHE A 178 -18.34 -24.53 12.78
CA PHE A 178 -18.04 -24.55 11.34
C PHE A 178 -17.13 -25.71 10.92
N LYS A 179 -16.67 -26.57 11.83
CA LYS A 179 -15.77 -27.69 11.56
C LYS A 179 -14.51 -27.27 10.80
N PHE A 180 -13.78 -26.28 11.31
CA PHE A 180 -12.46 -25.94 10.81
C PHE A 180 -11.49 -27.09 11.07
N THR A 181 -10.53 -27.30 10.16
CA THR A 181 -9.40 -28.19 10.41
C THR A 181 -8.33 -27.49 11.24
N ASP A 182 -7.49 -28.26 11.95
CA ASP A 182 -6.41 -27.69 12.76
C ASP A 182 -5.48 -26.78 11.94
N LEU A 183 -5.15 -27.18 10.70
CA LEU A 183 -4.35 -26.37 9.79
C LEU A 183 -5.03 -25.04 9.42
N GLN A 184 -6.35 -25.03 9.23
CA GLN A 184 -7.10 -23.80 8.98
C GLN A 184 -7.06 -22.87 10.20
N ILE A 185 -7.20 -23.44 11.40
CA ILE A 185 -7.13 -22.70 12.67
C ILE A 185 -5.72 -22.09 12.84
N GLU A 186 -4.66 -22.88 12.67
CA GLU A 186 -3.27 -22.40 12.74
C GLU A 186 -3.02 -21.24 11.76
N ASN A 187 -3.45 -21.39 10.51
CA ASN A 187 -3.31 -20.34 9.48
C ASN A 187 -4.06 -19.05 9.83
N ILE A 188 -5.22 -19.16 10.46
CA ILE A 188 -5.98 -18.00 10.93
C ILE A 188 -5.26 -17.34 12.10
N TYR A 189 -4.82 -18.12 13.10
CA TYR A 189 -4.09 -17.58 14.26
C TYR A 189 -2.72 -16.98 13.89
N ALA A 190 -2.03 -17.49 12.90
CA ALA A 190 -0.80 -16.89 12.39
C ALA A 190 -0.98 -15.45 11.88
N LYS A 191 -2.21 -15.09 11.51
CA LYS A 191 -2.60 -13.73 11.05
C LYS A 191 -3.24 -12.89 12.15
N TYR A 192 -3.37 -13.43 13.36
CA TYR A 192 -4.01 -12.73 14.46
C TYR A 192 -3.27 -11.43 14.83
N ARG A 193 -4.05 -10.40 15.07
CA ARG A 193 -3.60 -9.14 15.66
C ARG A 193 -4.56 -8.76 16.78
N PRO A 194 -4.08 -8.11 17.85
CA PRO A 194 -4.97 -7.61 18.87
C PRO A 194 -5.95 -6.58 18.27
N MET A 195 -7.15 -6.54 18.80
CA MET A 195 -8.11 -5.48 18.47
C MET A 195 -7.57 -4.12 18.89
N GLY A 196 -7.95 -3.09 18.16
CA GLY A 196 -7.73 -1.71 18.57
C GLY A 196 -8.44 -1.38 19.89
N ALA A 197 -7.88 -0.44 20.65
CA ALA A 197 -8.35 -0.10 21.99
C ALA A 197 -9.85 0.21 22.03
N CYS A 198 -10.36 0.96 21.06
CA CYS A 198 -11.79 1.30 20.99
C CYS A 198 -12.66 0.07 20.73
N SER A 199 -12.27 -0.78 19.78
CA SER A 199 -13.01 -2.00 19.46
C SER A 199 -13.02 -2.96 20.65
N ALA A 200 -11.88 -3.11 21.33
CA ALA A 200 -11.74 -3.97 22.52
C ALA A 200 -12.61 -3.49 23.67
N TYR A 201 -12.63 -2.17 23.92
CA TYR A 201 -13.44 -1.58 24.97
C TYR A 201 -14.94 -1.82 24.74
N ILE A 202 -15.45 -1.47 23.56
CA ILE A 202 -16.86 -1.67 23.22
C ILE A 202 -17.24 -3.15 23.28
N TRP A 203 -16.35 -4.03 22.82
CA TRP A 203 -16.58 -5.45 22.87
C TRP A 203 -16.67 -5.99 24.30
N ASN A 204 -15.88 -5.47 25.22
CA ASN A 204 -15.98 -5.79 26.64
C ASN A 204 -17.31 -5.34 27.25
N ASP A 205 -17.78 -4.12 26.95
CA ASP A 205 -19.08 -3.61 27.41
C ASP A 205 -20.22 -4.51 26.92
N ILE A 206 -20.18 -4.91 25.62
CA ILE A 206 -21.16 -5.84 25.05
C ILE A 206 -21.12 -7.19 25.77
N ARG A 207 -19.91 -7.69 26.07
CA ARG A 207 -19.72 -8.96 26.75
C ARG A 207 -20.33 -8.93 28.17
N GLU A 208 -20.09 -7.87 28.91
CA GLU A 208 -20.65 -7.67 30.26
C GLU A 208 -22.16 -7.57 30.22
N TYR A 209 -22.71 -6.77 29.29
CA TYR A 209 -24.16 -6.62 29.10
C TYR A 209 -24.86 -7.95 28.73
N CYS A 210 -24.20 -8.79 27.96
CA CYS A 210 -24.73 -10.07 27.50
C CYS A 210 -24.44 -11.25 28.44
N ASP A 211 -23.82 -11.03 29.60
CA ASP A 211 -23.42 -12.10 30.53
C ASP A 211 -22.57 -13.18 29.86
N ASN A 212 -21.68 -12.82 28.93
CA ASN A 212 -20.85 -13.70 28.10
C ASN A 212 -21.64 -14.64 27.17
N ASP A 213 -22.91 -14.40 26.91
CA ASP A 213 -23.71 -15.15 25.93
C ASP A 213 -23.30 -14.74 24.50
N ILE A 214 -22.53 -15.62 23.84
CA ILE A 214 -21.96 -15.33 22.52
C ILE A 214 -23.06 -15.04 21.48
N ASP A 215 -24.14 -15.79 21.48
CA ASP A 215 -25.20 -15.60 20.47
C ASP A 215 -25.90 -14.23 20.63
N LYS A 216 -26.04 -13.75 21.88
CA LYS A 216 -26.52 -12.38 22.14
C LYS A 216 -25.47 -11.32 21.74
N MET A 217 -24.21 -11.54 22.08
CA MET A 217 -23.10 -10.64 21.71
C MET A 217 -23.04 -10.43 20.21
N LEU A 218 -23.20 -11.50 19.42
CA LEU A 218 -23.18 -11.43 17.95
C LEU A 218 -24.31 -10.58 17.36
N SER A 219 -25.42 -10.36 18.10
CA SER A 219 -26.49 -9.46 17.66
C SER A 219 -26.09 -7.97 17.66
N PHE A 220 -25.01 -7.63 18.34
CA PHE A 220 -24.44 -6.27 18.37
C PHE A 220 -23.42 -6.02 17.25
N VAL A 221 -23.13 -7.01 16.40
CA VAL A 221 -22.10 -6.91 15.36
C VAL A 221 -22.73 -6.97 13.97
N GLU A 222 -22.38 -6.00 13.14
CA GLU A 222 -22.73 -5.96 11.73
C GLU A 222 -21.46 -5.88 10.87
N ILE A 223 -21.37 -6.70 9.84
CA ILE A 223 -20.25 -6.73 8.91
C ILE A 223 -20.56 -5.85 7.71
N VAL A 224 -19.65 -4.90 7.44
CA VAL A 224 -19.77 -3.92 6.37
C VAL A 224 -18.55 -3.95 5.45
N PRO A 225 -18.70 -3.68 4.15
CA PRO A 225 -17.54 -3.55 3.27
C PRO A 225 -16.73 -2.31 3.63
N VAL A 226 -15.42 -2.41 3.56
CA VAL A 226 -14.54 -1.22 3.66
C VAL A 226 -14.81 -0.31 2.46
N PRO A 227 -15.07 0.98 2.66
CA PRO A 227 -15.37 1.88 1.56
C PRO A 227 -14.12 2.10 0.68
N LEU A 228 -14.30 2.04 -0.65
CA LEU A 228 -13.26 2.33 -1.64
C LEU A 228 -13.47 3.74 -2.20
N ILE A 229 -13.15 4.77 -1.41
CA ILE A 229 -13.39 6.18 -1.78
C ILE A 229 -12.05 6.86 -2.02
N GLU A 230 -11.71 7.07 -3.28
CA GLU A 230 -10.45 7.69 -3.70
C GLU A 230 -10.26 9.10 -3.13
N SER A 231 -11.30 9.94 -3.19
CA SER A 231 -11.25 11.32 -2.68
C SER A 231 -11.02 11.42 -1.16
N LEU A 232 -11.30 10.35 -0.42
CA LEU A 232 -11.03 10.26 1.01
C LEU A 232 -9.69 9.55 1.31
N GLY A 233 -9.01 9.02 0.30
CA GLY A 233 -7.79 8.23 0.46
C GLY A 233 -8.02 6.95 1.26
N THR A 234 -9.20 6.32 1.14
CA THR A 234 -9.51 5.07 1.83
C THR A 234 -8.90 3.90 1.08
N ILE A 235 -8.23 3.00 1.79
CA ILE A 235 -7.49 1.82 1.29
C ILE A 235 -6.24 2.17 0.50
N THR A 236 -6.24 3.21 -0.34
CA THR A 236 -5.05 3.71 -1.00
C THR A 236 -4.97 5.21 -0.77
N GLY A 237 -3.99 5.63 0.04
CA GLY A 237 -3.87 7.03 0.45
C GLY A 237 -2.49 7.60 0.10
N LYS A 238 -2.47 8.74 -0.61
CA LYS A 238 -1.26 9.53 -0.85
C LYS A 238 -1.11 10.58 0.24
N TYR A 239 0.05 10.61 0.87
CA TYR A 239 0.47 11.65 1.80
C TYR A 239 1.64 12.42 1.17
N PRO A 240 1.40 13.60 0.60
CA PRO A 240 2.44 14.44 0.05
C PRO A 240 3.29 15.05 1.17
N ALA A 241 4.57 15.25 0.92
CA ALA A 241 5.40 16.02 1.84
C ALA A 241 4.80 17.41 2.05
N LYS A 242 4.66 17.79 3.31
CA LYS A 242 4.22 19.13 3.71
C LYS A 242 5.42 19.95 4.17
N ASP A 243 5.26 21.28 4.17
CA ASP A 243 6.26 22.16 4.75
C ASP A 243 6.54 21.75 6.21
N LYS A 244 7.83 21.81 6.62
CA LYS A 244 8.26 21.47 7.98
C LYS A 244 7.51 22.27 9.08
N ILE A 245 6.86 23.38 8.73
CA ILE A 245 6.11 24.22 9.68
C ILE A 245 4.70 23.66 9.90
N THR A 246 4.03 23.17 8.85
CA THR A 246 2.62 22.77 8.86
C THR A 246 2.39 21.29 9.05
N SER A 247 3.43 20.45 8.91
CA SER A 247 3.32 19.01 9.07
C SER A 247 3.18 18.62 10.55
N SER A 248 2.19 17.82 10.87
CA SER A 248 1.94 17.29 12.23
C SER A 248 1.76 15.79 12.20
N ALA A 249 2.20 15.12 13.28
CA ALA A 249 1.92 13.69 13.48
C ALA A 249 0.41 13.38 13.46
N VAL A 250 -0.40 14.35 13.86
CA VAL A 250 -1.86 14.29 13.81
C VAL A 250 -2.40 14.06 12.38
N ASP A 251 -1.75 14.59 11.36
CA ASP A 251 -2.16 14.37 9.96
C ASP A 251 -2.06 12.88 9.55
N LEU A 252 -1.10 12.16 10.13
CA LEU A 252 -0.90 10.72 9.88
C LEU A 252 -1.82 9.87 10.77
N MET A 253 -1.90 10.21 12.03
CA MET A 253 -2.60 9.42 13.05
C MET A 253 -4.08 9.79 13.13
N GLY A 254 -4.41 11.07 13.24
CA GLY A 254 -5.76 11.59 13.40
C GLY A 254 -5.87 12.59 14.54
N GLU A 255 -7.03 13.23 14.65
CA GLU A 255 -7.37 14.22 15.68
C GLU A 255 -8.49 13.72 16.59
N GLU A 256 -8.47 14.18 17.84
CA GLU A 256 -9.59 13.99 18.76
C GLU A 256 -10.84 14.75 18.28
N SER A 257 -12.00 14.11 18.35
CA SER A 257 -13.27 14.78 18.07
C SER A 257 -13.84 15.40 19.34
N ILE A 258 -13.80 16.72 19.43
CA ILE A 258 -14.38 17.48 20.53
C ILE A 258 -15.89 17.14 20.74
N GLN A 259 -16.62 16.84 19.67
CA GLN A 259 -18.03 16.47 19.76
C GLN A 259 -18.25 15.20 20.55
N ARG A 260 -17.39 14.21 20.45
CA ARG A 260 -17.49 12.94 21.19
C ARG A 260 -17.06 13.06 22.65
N LEU A 261 -16.10 13.94 22.94
CA LEU A 261 -15.73 14.30 24.31
C LEU A 261 -16.93 14.81 25.14
N LEU A 262 -17.91 15.43 24.48
CA LEU A 262 -19.11 15.95 25.14
C LEU A 262 -20.18 14.88 25.42
N HIS A 263 -20.17 13.77 24.65
CA HIS A 263 -21.21 12.74 24.75
C HIS A 263 -20.76 11.51 25.56
N ILE A 264 -19.47 11.24 25.64
CA ILE A 264 -18.92 10.11 26.40
C ILE A 264 -18.30 10.65 27.67
N THR A 265 -18.96 10.39 28.80
CA THR A 265 -18.56 10.92 30.11
C THR A 265 -17.46 10.06 30.77
N ASP A 266 -17.36 8.78 30.42
CA ASP A 266 -16.31 7.91 30.91
C ASP A 266 -14.95 8.30 30.32
N THR A 267 -14.03 8.75 31.21
CA THR A 267 -12.69 9.20 30.83
C THR A 267 -11.79 8.05 30.35
N ASN A 268 -12.11 6.81 30.70
CA ASN A 268 -11.34 5.63 30.32
C ASN A 268 -11.81 5.03 29.00
N ASN A 269 -12.94 5.48 28.46
CA ASN A 269 -13.46 4.97 27.19
C ASN A 269 -12.61 5.51 26.01
N PRO A 270 -11.85 4.64 25.31
CA PRO A 270 -10.98 5.07 24.22
C PRO A 270 -11.74 5.64 23.03
N TYR A 271 -13.06 5.40 22.92
CA TYR A 271 -13.90 6.00 21.90
C TYR A 271 -14.15 7.51 22.13
N ARG A 272 -13.91 7.97 23.32
CA ARG A 272 -13.87 9.41 23.63
C ARG A 272 -12.82 10.11 22.77
N PHE A 273 -11.72 9.44 22.51
CA PHE A 273 -10.68 9.85 21.57
C PHE A 273 -11.08 9.39 20.16
N ASP A 274 -12.09 10.03 19.57
CA ASP A 274 -12.43 9.74 18.18
C ASP A 274 -11.31 10.23 17.28
N LEU A 275 -10.54 9.29 16.78
CA LEU A 275 -9.61 9.56 15.72
C LEU A 275 -10.38 9.97 14.47
N ARG A 276 -10.47 11.26 14.22
CA ARG A 276 -10.73 11.76 12.88
C ARG A 276 -9.62 11.20 12.01
N ARG A 277 -9.92 10.08 11.33
CA ARG A 277 -8.95 9.20 10.68
C ARG A 277 -7.88 9.97 9.92
N GLY A 278 -6.64 9.94 10.38
CA GLY A 278 -5.46 10.42 9.68
C GLY A 278 -5.13 9.55 8.47
N ALA A 279 -4.08 9.88 7.74
CA ALA A 279 -3.73 9.21 6.50
C ALA A 279 -3.46 7.70 6.69
N LEU A 280 -2.82 7.30 7.79
CA LEU A 280 -2.53 5.89 8.09
C LEU A 280 -3.80 5.12 8.50
N ALA A 281 -4.65 5.72 9.34
CA ALA A 281 -5.88 5.07 9.78
C ALA A 281 -6.87 4.81 8.61
N ARG A 282 -6.86 5.66 7.57
CA ARG A 282 -7.70 5.48 6.37
C ARG A 282 -7.30 4.27 5.53
N VAL A 283 -6.06 3.85 5.58
CA VAL A 283 -5.53 2.72 4.79
C VAL A 283 -5.30 1.47 5.64
N ALA A 284 -5.63 1.51 6.92
CA ALA A 284 -5.31 0.47 7.90
C ALA A 284 -6.04 -0.87 7.68
N GLY A 285 -7.08 -0.91 6.86
CA GLY A 285 -7.83 -2.12 6.55
C GLY A 285 -7.22 -2.98 5.44
N GLY A 286 -5.91 -3.16 5.42
CA GLY A 286 -5.21 -3.95 4.39
C GLY A 286 -4.90 -3.13 3.14
N GLY A 287 -4.64 -1.84 3.29
CA GLY A 287 -4.42 -0.91 2.19
C GLY A 287 -2.97 -0.58 1.87
N ILE A 288 -2.76 0.42 1.01
CA ILE A 288 -1.46 0.94 0.61
C ILE A 288 -1.36 2.39 1.06
N HIS A 289 -0.35 2.71 1.86
CA HIS A 289 0.03 4.07 2.23
C HIS A 289 1.17 4.54 1.34
N PHE A 290 0.93 5.59 0.58
CA PHE A 290 1.93 6.23 -0.25
C PHE A 290 2.45 7.52 0.39
N SER A 291 3.68 7.51 0.88
CA SER A 291 4.38 8.71 1.37
C SER A 291 5.26 9.30 0.27
N ASP A 292 4.81 10.39 -0.33
CA ASP A 292 5.58 11.09 -1.38
C ASP A 292 6.61 12.01 -0.73
N GLU A 293 7.88 11.91 -1.15
CA GLU A 293 9.03 12.66 -0.63
C GLU A 293 9.19 12.52 0.90
N ILE A 294 9.23 11.28 1.39
CA ILE A 294 9.19 10.95 2.83
C ILE A 294 10.26 11.70 3.65
N TYR A 295 11.48 11.85 3.15
CA TYR A 295 12.60 12.47 3.87
C TYR A 295 12.57 14.00 3.88
N LYS A 296 11.61 14.64 3.22
CA LYS A 296 11.31 16.08 3.40
C LYS A 296 10.54 16.37 4.67
N ASN A 297 9.86 15.38 5.23
CA ASN A 297 9.04 15.56 6.42
C ASN A 297 9.90 15.82 7.67
N LYS A 298 9.25 16.32 8.74
CA LYS A 298 9.90 16.46 10.06
C LYS A 298 10.28 15.08 10.61
N LYS A 299 11.31 15.06 11.44
CA LYS A 299 11.79 13.86 12.15
C LYS A 299 10.67 13.16 12.93
N ASP A 300 9.84 13.91 13.63
CA ASP A 300 8.73 13.36 14.42
C ASP A 300 7.74 12.56 13.55
N LEU A 301 7.47 13.01 12.33
CA LEU A 301 6.64 12.28 11.37
C LEU A 301 7.29 10.98 10.89
N VAL A 302 8.59 11.02 10.65
CA VAL A 302 9.33 9.82 10.24
C VAL A 302 9.38 8.80 11.38
N GLN A 303 9.45 9.24 12.63
CA GLN A 303 9.34 8.36 13.81
C GLN A 303 7.97 7.67 13.93
N VAL A 304 6.87 8.35 13.57
CA VAL A 304 5.54 7.70 13.51
C VAL A 304 5.56 6.53 12.52
N TYR A 305 6.18 6.71 11.36
CA TYR A 305 6.33 5.62 10.39
C TYR A 305 7.11 4.43 10.96
N LEU A 306 8.16 4.67 11.76
CA LEU A 306 8.91 3.60 12.41
C LEU A 306 8.01 2.74 13.32
N GLY A 307 7.21 3.37 14.14
CA GLY A 307 6.26 2.69 15.02
C GLY A 307 5.29 1.80 14.23
N VAL A 308 4.76 2.33 13.14
CA VAL A 308 3.84 1.58 12.26
C VAL A 308 4.55 0.45 11.51
N ILE A 309 5.76 0.68 11.01
CA ILE A 309 6.53 -0.32 10.28
C ILE A 309 6.88 -1.50 11.21
N GLN A 310 7.37 -1.22 12.43
CA GLN A 310 7.80 -2.26 13.37
C GLN A 310 6.63 -2.98 14.04
N ASN A 311 5.73 -2.19 14.66
CA ASN A 311 4.73 -2.72 15.57
C ASN A 311 3.38 -2.95 14.90
N ARG A 312 3.19 -2.45 13.67
CA ARG A 312 1.91 -2.45 12.96
C ARG A 312 0.79 -1.80 13.78
N MET A 313 1.14 -0.80 14.57
CA MET A 313 0.24 -0.08 15.47
C MET A 313 0.58 1.40 15.49
N ILE A 314 -0.45 2.23 15.74
CA ILE A 314 -0.32 3.59 16.21
C ILE A 314 -0.61 3.58 17.70
N GLU A 315 0.18 4.32 18.48
CA GLU A 315 -0.03 4.54 19.90
C GLU A 315 -0.24 6.04 20.18
N LEU A 316 -1.35 6.37 20.82
CA LEU A 316 -1.70 7.72 21.28
C LEU A 316 -2.22 7.64 22.71
N ASP A 317 -1.67 8.44 23.59
CA ASP A 317 -2.10 8.53 25.01
C ASP A 317 -2.23 7.17 25.72
N GLY A 318 -1.37 6.20 25.34
CA GLY A 318 -1.38 4.84 25.88
C GLY A 318 -2.36 3.88 25.19
N PHE A 319 -3.21 4.37 24.30
CA PHE A 319 -4.10 3.52 23.51
C PHE A 319 -3.45 3.09 22.19
N LYS A 320 -3.75 1.86 21.77
CA LYS A 320 -3.15 1.23 20.58
C LYS A 320 -4.20 0.92 19.53
N TRP A 321 -3.88 1.25 18.26
CA TRP A 321 -4.70 0.92 17.09
C TRP A 321 -3.89 0.12 16.09
N PRO A 322 -4.37 -1.06 15.66
CA PRO A 322 -3.69 -1.84 14.64
C PRO A 322 -3.75 -1.13 13.29
N ILE A 323 -2.63 -1.13 12.57
CA ILE A 323 -2.50 -0.55 11.25
C ILE A 323 -2.02 -1.63 10.28
N ASP A 324 -2.93 -2.21 9.54
CA ASP A 324 -2.60 -3.15 8.48
C ASP A 324 -2.47 -2.39 7.15
N THR A 325 -1.25 -2.05 6.77
CA THR A 325 -0.95 -1.32 5.53
C THR A 325 0.41 -1.68 4.98
N LEU A 326 0.54 -1.64 3.65
CA LEU A 326 1.82 -1.62 2.95
C LEU A 326 2.27 -0.17 2.80
N ILE A 327 3.43 0.18 3.34
CA ILE A 327 4.02 1.52 3.23
C ILE A 327 4.98 1.54 2.04
N ILE A 328 4.68 2.41 1.08
CA ILE A 328 5.55 2.71 -0.06
C ILE A 328 5.87 4.20 -0.02
N ALA A 329 7.16 4.54 -0.19
CA ALA A 329 7.59 5.92 -0.16
C ALA A 329 8.46 6.27 -1.36
N THR A 330 8.57 7.57 -1.65
CA THR A 330 9.49 8.11 -2.65
C THR A 330 10.43 9.12 -2.02
N SER A 331 11.61 9.29 -2.60
CA SER A 331 12.56 10.36 -2.26
C SER A 331 13.41 10.74 -3.47
N ASN A 332 13.99 11.93 -3.40
CA ASN A 332 15.05 12.35 -4.31
C ASN A 332 16.42 11.95 -3.73
N ASN A 333 17.43 11.79 -4.60
CA ASN A 333 18.78 11.43 -4.16
C ASN A 333 19.35 12.43 -3.15
N SER A 334 19.25 13.74 -3.44
CA SER A 334 19.80 14.79 -2.55
C SER A 334 19.15 14.81 -1.16
N GLU A 335 17.86 14.54 -1.07
CA GLU A 335 17.13 14.47 0.20
C GLU A 335 17.51 13.22 0.98
N PHE A 336 17.62 12.09 0.28
CA PHE A 336 18.06 10.83 0.87
C PHE A 336 19.52 10.91 1.37
N ASP A 337 20.43 11.47 0.59
CA ASP A 337 21.84 11.67 0.99
C ASP A 337 21.98 12.63 2.19
N THR A 338 21.15 13.69 2.23
CA THR A 338 21.08 14.59 3.38
C THR A 338 20.60 13.83 4.62
N PHE A 339 19.56 13.04 4.49
CA PHE A 339 19.01 12.21 5.56
C PHE A 339 20.04 11.18 6.07
N LEU A 340 20.76 10.49 5.18
CA LEU A 340 21.83 9.56 5.54
C LEU A 340 22.99 10.20 6.30
N SER A 341 23.26 11.49 6.06
CA SER A 341 24.34 12.22 6.73
C SER A 341 24.05 12.48 8.22
N GLU A 342 22.80 12.36 8.64
CA GLU A 342 22.37 12.53 10.02
C GLU A 342 22.42 11.18 10.75
N ARG A 343 23.39 10.98 11.63
CA ARG A 343 23.62 9.69 12.35
C ARG A 343 22.41 9.19 13.17
N GLU A 344 21.56 10.09 13.61
CA GLU A 344 20.36 9.78 14.38
C GLU A 344 19.30 9.05 13.55
N GLU A 345 19.38 9.11 12.23
CA GLU A 345 18.41 8.57 11.30
C GLU A 345 18.71 7.15 10.81
N ALA A 346 19.88 6.60 11.16
CA ALA A 346 20.29 5.25 10.76
C ALA A 346 19.24 4.16 11.09
N PRO A 347 18.56 4.16 12.26
CA PRO A 347 17.55 3.15 12.56
C PRO A 347 16.33 3.16 11.63
N ILE A 348 16.05 4.30 10.99
CA ILE A 348 14.95 4.45 10.04
C ILE A 348 15.33 3.81 8.72
N VAL A 349 16.55 4.05 8.26
CA VAL A 349 17.06 3.50 7.00
C VAL A 349 17.14 1.98 7.05
N ASP A 350 17.53 1.41 8.19
CA ASP A 350 17.63 -0.03 8.42
C ASP A 350 16.26 -0.73 8.27
N ARG A 351 15.16 0.02 8.40
CA ARG A 351 13.79 -0.47 8.22
C ARG A 351 13.18 -0.09 6.88
N CYS A 352 14.02 0.33 5.94
CA CYS A 352 13.60 0.65 4.60
C CYS A 352 14.29 -0.28 3.59
N ARG A 353 13.51 -0.89 2.72
CA ARG A 353 14.03 -1.53 1.52
C ARG A 353 14.20 -0.46 0.46
N ILE A 354 15.43 0.02 0.32
CA ILE A 354 15.76 1.07 -0.66
C ILE A 354 15.86 0.44 -2.06
N CYS A 355 15.15 1.03 -3.01
CA CYS A 355 15.20 0.70 -4.41
C CYS A 355 15.56 1.96 -5.21
N TYR A 356 16.75 1.97 -5.80
CA TYR A 356 17.18 3.10 -6.64
C TYR A 356 16.51 3.02 -8.01
N VAL A 357 15.88 4.13 -8.41
CA VAL A 357 15.22 4.28 -9.71
C VAL A 357 16.09 5.14 -10.60
N ALA A 358 16.74 4.51 -11.54
CA ALA A 358 17.61 5.17 -12.49
C ALA A 358 16.84 5.86 -13.62
N HIS A 359 17.51 6.78 -14.31
CA HIS A 359 17.01 7.28 -15.59
C HIS A 359 17.02 6.18 -16.64
N ASN A 360 15.96 6.13 -17.42
CA ASN A 360 15.93 5.23 -18.57
C ASN A 360 17.02 5.64 -19.59
N THR A 361 17.90 4.69 -19.89
CA THR A 361 19.01 4.83 -20.86
C THR A 361 18.77 4.06 -22.16
N ASP A 362 17.61 3.38 -22.27
CA ASP A 362 17.22 2.64 -23.47
C ASP A 362 16.34 3.52 -24.36
N TYR A 363 16.85 3.87 -25.54
CA TYR A 363 16.13 4.76 -26.46
C TYR A 363 14.84 4.12 -27.01
N LYS A 364 14.73 2.78 -27.05
CA LYS A 364 13.52 2.06 -27.49
C LYS A 364 12.39 2.24 -26.47
N ILE A 365 12.75 2.07 -25.19
CA ILE A 365 11.86 2.33 -24.06
C ILE A 365 11.48 3.82 -24.04
N GLN A 366 12.47 4.71 -24.21
CA GLN A 366 12.24 6.15 -24.26
C GLN A 366 11.29 6.54 -25.38
N LYS A 367 11.33 5.85 -26.54
CA LYS A 367 10.40 6.10 -27.63
C LYS A 367 8.95 5.87 -27.19
N THR A 368 8.67 4.77 -26.52
CA THR A 368 7.33 4.48 -25.97
C THR A 368 6.90 5.54 -24.94
N LEU A 369 7.80 5.96 -24.05
CA LEU A 369 7.52 7.01 -23.07
C LEU A 369 7.24 8.36 -23.76
N THR A 370 7.98 8.68 -24.81
CA THR A 370 7.78 9.90 -25.62
C THR A 370 6.43 9.87 -26.34
N GLU A 371 6.05 8.73 -26.90
CA GLU A 371 4.73 8.53 -27.54
C GLU A 371 3.58 8.71 -26.54
N TYR A 372 3.74 8.25 -25.29
CA TYR A 372 2.75 8.48 -24.22
C TYR A 372 2.63 9.97 -23.84
N ALA A 373 3.76 10.68 -23.75
CA ALA A 373 3.78 12.09 -23.41
C ALA A 373 3.12 12.93 -24.53
N ILE A 374 3.55 12.75 -25.78
CA ILE A 374 3.05 13.48 -26.95
C ILE A 374 1.57 13.16 -27.20
N GLY A 375 1.17 11.89 -27.13
CA GLY A 375 -0.23 11.49 -27.31
C GLY A 375 -1.18 12.14 -26.30
N LYS A 376 -0.67 12.53 -25.13
CA LYS A 376 -1.41 13.27 -24.10
C LYS A 376 -1.58 14.75 -24.45
N ASP A 377 -0.53 15.37 -24.97
CA ASP A 377 -0.52 16.81 -25.30
C ASP A 377 -1.25 17.10 -26.62
N VAL A 378 -1.11 16.23 -27.60
CA VAL A 378 -1.86 16.30 -28.86
C VAL A 378 -3.37 16.24 -28.61
N LYS A 379 -3.85 15.36 -27.71
CA LYS A 379 -5.27 15.30 -27.34
C LYS A 379 -5.76 16.53 -26.57
N ARG A 380 -4.89 17.25 -25.89
CA ARG A 380 -5.24 18.49 -25.16
C ARG A 380 -5.30 19.72 -26.07
N SER A 381 -4.42 19.79 -27.07
CA SER A 381 -4.32 20.96 -27.96
C SER A 381 -5.26 20.92 -29.17
N LEU A 382 -5.81 19.75 -29.51
CA LEU A 382 -6.55 19.54 -30.76
C LEU A 382 -8.00 19.12 -30.50
N ALA A 383 -8.82 20.10 -30.16
CA ALA A 383 -10.26 19.94 -30.31
C ALA A 383 -10.69 19.89 -31.81
N HIS A 384 -9.87 20.31 -32.75
CA HIS A 384 -10.31 20.52 -34.14
C HIS A 384 -9.33 20.20 -35.29
N GLU A 385 -8.05 19.81 -35.04
CA GLU A 385 -7.12 19.50 -36.14
C GLU A 385 -6.33 18.20 -35.89
N VAL A 386 -6.31 17.32 -36.90
CA VAL A 386 -5.46 16.12 -36.88
C VAL A 386 -4.07 16.52 -37.35
N LEU A 387 -3.15 16.75 -36.43
CA LEU A 387 -1.74 16.95 -36.74
C LEU A 387 -1.11 15.62 -37.13
N HIS A 388 -0.61 15.55 -38.34
CA HIS A 388 0.20 14.45 -38.81
C HIS A 388 1.58 14.57 -38.18
N GLN A 389 1.91 13.69 -37.23
CA GLN A 389 3.21 13.67 -36.58
C GLN A 389 4.14 12.70 -37.32
N ASP A 390 5.32 13.21 -37.74
CA ASP A 390 6.35 12.36 -38.33
C ASP A 390 6.82 11.31 -37.30
N PRO A 391 6.73 10.00 -37.60
CA PRO A 391 7.21 8.94 -36.73
C PRO A 391 8.70 9.07 -36.36
N ASN A 392 9.50 9.68 -37.22
CA ASN A 392 10.93 9.90 -36.98
C ASN A 392 11.19 10.99 -35.93
N LEU A 393 10.25 11.91 -35.69
CA LEU A 393 10.37 12.95 -34.69
C LEU A 393 10.42 12.33 -33.28
N ASN A 394 9.55 11.36 -33.01
CA ASN A 394 9.54 10.64 -31.70
C ASN A 394 10.84 9.88 -31.48
N TYR A 395 11.37 9.26 -32.54
CA TYR A 395 12.65 8.58 -32.48
C TYR A 395 13.79 9.56 -32.21
N ALA A 396 13.89 10.66 -32.96
CA ALA A 396 14.92 11.65 -32.77
C ALA A 396 14.89 12.30 -31.39
N ALA A 397 13.70 12.65 -30.88
CA ALA A 397 13.50 13.17 -29.55
C ALA A 397 13.96 12.17 -28.47
N SER A 398 13.63 10.89 -28.65
CA SER A 398 14.01 9.83 -27.71
C SER A 398 15.52 9.60 -27.67
N VAL A 399 16.17 9.61 -28.82
CA VAL A 399 17.62 9.54 -28.95
C VAL A 399 18.28 10.75 -28.26
N ALA A 400 17.80 11.95 -28.53
CA ALA A 400 18.33 13.17 -27.93
C ALA A 400 18.23 13.12 -26.38
N VAL A 401 17.08 12.72 -25.83
CA VAL A 401 16.88 12.57 -24.39
C VAL A 401 17.82 11.56 -23.78
N VAL A 402 17.99 10.39 -24.40
CA VAL A 402 18.89 9.36 -23.88
C VAL A 402 20.35 9.81 -23.94
N LEU A 403 20.78 10.47 -25.02
CA LEU A 403 22.14 10.98 -25.13
C LEU A 403 22.50 12.01 -24.05
N THR A 404 21.55 12.78 -23.54
CA THR A 404 21.79 13.69 -22.42
C THR A 404 21.99 13.00 -21.08
N ARG A 405 21.55 11.75 -20.97
CA ARG A 405 21.62 10.93 -19.74
C ARG A 405 22.82 10.00 -19.71
N LEU A 406 23.41 9.70 -20.88
CA LEU A 406 24.55 8.79 -20.97
C LEU A 406 25.87 9.48 -20.60
N PRO A 407 26.76 8.78 -19.91
CA PRO A 407 28.10 9.32 -19.62
C PRO A 407 28.91 9.47 -20.92
N ARG A 408 29.78 10.47 -20.94
CA ARG A 408 30.73 10.63 -22.03
C ARG A 408 31.85 9.61 -21.88
N SER A 409 32.17 8.90 -22.93
CA SER A 409 33.29 7.97 -22.99
C SER A 409 34.33 8.47 -23.98
N GLU A 410 35.60 8.36 -23.65
CA GLU A 410 36.70 8.64 -24.59
C GLU A 410 36.88 7.52 -25.61
N LYS A 411 36.40 6.30 -25.30
CA LYS A 411 36.56 5.11 -26.13
C LYS A 411 35.38 4.83 -27.08
N LEU A 412 34.23 5.44 -26.82
CA LEU A 412 32.99 5.19 -27.55
C LEU A 412 32.36 6.50 -28.04
N THR A 413 31.83 6.49 -29.22
CA THR A 413 30.98 7.59 -29.69
C THR A 413 29.65 7.61 -28.92
N PRO A 414 28.97 8.76 -28.80
CA PRO A 414 27.65 8.83 -28.15
C PRO A 414 26.63 7.82 -28.69
N VAL A 415 26.66 7.57 -30.01
CA VAL A 415 25.74 6.62 -30.67
C VAL A 415 26.10 5.17 -30.29
N GLU A 416 27.39 4.82 -30.22
CA GLU A 416 27.81 3.48 -29.76
C GLU A 416 27.44 3.27 -28.29
N THR A 417 27.65 4.26 -27.42
CA THR A 417 27.26 4.21 -26.02
C THR A 417 25.74 4.00 -25.88
N MET A 418 24.94 4.72 -26.64
CA MET A 418 23.48 4.58 -26.67
C MET A 418 23.04 3.18 -27.12
N LYS A 419 23.62 2.63 -28.21
CA LYS A 419 23.31 1.29 -28.68
C LYS A 419 23.66 0.22 -27.65
N LEU A 420 24.85 0.33 -27.01
CA LEU A 420 25.26 -0.57 -25.95
C LEU A 420 24.33 -0.48 -24.73
N ALA A 421 23.92 0.73 -24.33
CA ALA A 421 22.97 0.92 -23.24
C ALA A 421 21.58 0.30 -23.53
N ALA A 422 21.20 0.21 -24.80
CA ALA A 422 20.00 -0.50 -25.28
C ALA A 422 20.19 -2.01 -25.46
N GLY A 423 21.37 -2.54 -25.12
CA GLY A 423 21.70 -3.96 -25.29
C GLY A 423 22.00 -4.38 -26.73
N GLU A 424 22.32 -3.41 -27.62
CA GLU A 424 22.69 -3.68 -29.01
C GLU A 424 24.20 -3.80 -29.19
N VAL A 425 24.61 -4.55 -30.20
CA VAL A 425 26.02 -4.63 -30.57
C VAL A 425 26.42 -3.36 -31.32
N ALA A 426 27.46 -2.68 -30.89
CA ALA A 426 27.99 -1.48 -31.53
C ALA A 426 29.30 -1.81 -32.25
N GLY A 427 29.21 -2.24 -33.52
CA GLY A 427 30.37 -2.58 -34.36
C GLY A 427 31.16 -3.77 -33.84
N GLU A 428 32.48 -3.80 -34.14
CA GLU A 428 33.41 -4.83 -33.66
C GLU A 428 33.77 -4.72 -32.17
N LYS A 429 33.35 -3.66 -31.50
CA LYS A 429 33.59 -3.45 -30.06
C LYS A 429 32.66 -4.33 -29.24
N SER A 430 33.22 -5.38 -28.73
CA SER A 430 32.58 -6.53 -28.12
C SER A 430 31.98 -6.21 -26.73
N LEU A 431 31.22 -7.18 -26.20
CA LEU A 431 30.76 -7.30 -24.80
C LEU A 431 31.84 -6.99 -23.74
N LYS A 432 33.13 -7.15 -24.08
CA LYS A 432 34.26 -6.82 -23.21
C LYS A 432 34.38 -5.32 -22.95
N THR A 433 34.15 -4.48 -23.93
CA THR A 433 34.16 -3.02 -23.80
C THR A 433 32.93 -2.53 -23.02
N LEU A 434 31.81 -3.22 -23.14
CA LEU A 434 30.62 -2.94 -22.31
C LEU A 434 30.88 -3.32 -20.85
N ALA A 435 31.51 -4.46 -20.58
CA ALA A 435 31.87 -4.86 -19.22
C ALA A 435 32.85 -3.85 -18.57
N GLU A 436 33.90 -3.44 -19.31
CA GLU A 436 34.83 -2.42 -18.84
C GLU A 436 34.14 -1.05 -18.59
N LEU A 437 33.15 -0.70 -19.39
CA LEU A 437 32.34 0.52 -19.20
C LEU A 437 31.47 0.39 -17.95
N ILE A 438 30.82 -0.74 -17.77
CA ILE A 438 30.00 -1.04 -16.59
C ILE A 438 30.86 -1.04 -15.32
N ASP A 439 32.05 -1.65 -15.35
CA ASP A 439 32.97 -1.65 -14.22
C ASP A 439 33.45 -0.24 -13.88
N THR A 440 33.71 0.58 -14.88
CA THR A 440 34.09 1.99 -14.67
C THR A 440 32.92 2.80 -14.08
N LEU A 441 31.70 2.54 -14.54
CA LEU A 441 30.46 3.15 -14.01
C LEU A 441 30.17 2.69 -12.59
N ASN A 442 30.43 1.42 -12.26
CA ASN A 442 30.22 0.86 -10.93
C ASN A 442 31.24 1.39 -9.89
N GLN A 443 32.40 1.84 -10.31
CA GLN A 443 33.40 2.46 -9.43
C GLN A 443 33.04 3.91 -9.06
N ASP A 444 32.19 4.54 -9.84
CA ASP A 444 31.69 5.89 -9.56
C ASP A 444 30.30 5.83 -8.91
N THR A 445 30.26 5.95 -7.58
CA THR A 445 29.04 5.88 -6.79
C THR A 445 28.00 6.92 -7.16
N ASP A 446 28.40 8.07 -7.68
CA ASP A 446 27.50 9.13 -8.17
C ASP A 446 26.82 8.72 -9.49
N ILE A 447 27.55 8.02 -10.35
CA ILE A 447 27.02 7.55 -11.63
C ILE A 447 26.06 6.38 -11.42
N THR A 448 26.38 5.43 -10.54
CA THR A 448 25.47 4.32 -10.20
C THR A 448 24.17 4.80 -9.59
N LYS A 449 24.19 5.83 -8.75
CA LYS A 449 22.97 6.44 -8.20
C LYS A 449 22.11 7.14 -9.27
N ARG A 450 22.73 7.75 -10.29
CA ARG A 450 22.03 8.47 -11.36
C ARG A 450 21.51 7.58 -12.48
N PHE A 451 22.25 6.54 -12.84
CA PHE A 451 22.00 5.76 -14.06
C PHE A 451 21.64 4.30 -13.81
N GLY A 452 21.72 3.82 -12.55
CA GLY A 452 21.49 2.44 -12.21
C GLY A 452 22.61 1.48 -12.68
N GLN A 453 22.58 0.28 -12.18
CA GLN A 453 23.50 -0.80 -12.61
C GLN A 453 23.10 -1.41 -13.94
#